data_1dffc068c105d39a477a665d4777c2ea
#
_entry.id   1dffc068c105d39a477a665d4777c2ea
#
_cell.length_a   1.000
_cell.length_b   1.000
_cell.length_c   1.000
_cell.angle_alpha   90.00
_cell.angle_beta   90.00
_cell.angle_gamma   90.00
#
_symmetry.space_group_name_H-M   'P 1'
#
loop_
_entity.id
_entity.type
_entity.pdbx_description
1 polymer ?
#
loop_
_entity_poly.entity_id
_entity_poly.type
_entity_poly.pdbx_seq_one_letter_code
_entity_poly.pdbx_strand_id
1 'polypeptide(L)'
;MILSEGGNVVPNAVPIKRENFATAMRNLQHVLPKGLNLYPIGSAGKKTVSSDIDALIDADELMRAFPAKDLKTSRKELEDYFKDKGLFAARTGVSVHVGVPTGAGNDIVQVDLMAVENARDAQPLHTHDYDSEEMSGGTVQRIWADLANLSRVAGHDRLMLSPYKGLVDRDTKELLAKDKDGIAKIIIGPTATASDLGNPTKILNALKQYPEKYAAIKDKYFPETVAEGSREWFRKTMDLLK
;
A
#
# COMPACT_ATOMS: atom_id res chain seq x y z
N MET A 1 -1.53 -24.17 7.49
CA MET A 1 -0.33 -23.31 7.41
C MET A 1 -0.72 -22.18 6.47
N ILE A 2 -1.00 -20.98 6.98
CA ILE A 2 -1.34 -19.80 6.16
C ILE A 2 0.00 -19.30 5.64
N LEU A 3 0.26 -19.47 4.34
CA LEU A 3 1.40 -18.85 3.69
C LEU A 3 1.18 -17.33 3.72
N SER A 4 2.01 -16.62 4.48
CA SER A 4 2.00 -15.15 4.50
C SER A 4 2.42 -14.64 3.13
N GLU A 5 1.57 -13.84 2.51
CA GLU A 5 1.94 -13.04 1.35
C GLU A 5 2.93 -11.94 1.83
N GLY A 6 4.14 -12.00 1.33
CA GLY A 6 5.25 -11.15 1.78
C GLY A 6 6.21 -11.96 2.63
N GLY A 7 7.37 -12.35 2.06
CA GLY A 7 8.38 -13.09 2.79
C GLY A 7 8.80 -12.31 4.03
N ASN A 8 8.68 -12.90 5.21
CA ASN A 8 9.19 -12.32 6.44
C ASN A 8 10.70 -12.15 6.32
N VAL A 9 11.14 -10.93 6.13
CA VAL A 9 12.55 -10.55 6.13
C VAL A 9 13.09 -10.53 7.56
N VAL A 10 12.22 -10.14 8.51
CA VAL A 10 12.53 -10.09 9.94
C VAL A 10 12.35 -11.47 10.57
N PRO A 11 13.41 -12.10 11.09
CA PRO A 11 13.32 -13.41 11.73
C PRO A 11 12.38 -13.39 12.93
N ASN A 12 11.55 -14.43 13.06
CA ASN A 12 10.61 -14.60 14.17
C ASN A 12 9.56 -13.48 14.31
N ALA A 13 9.37 -12.66 13.29
CA ALA A 13 8.28 -11.70 13.30
C ALA A 13 6.92 -12.42 13.31
N VAL A 14 6.00 -11.90 14.09
CA VAL A 14 4.62 -12.40 14.20
C VAL A 14 3.62 -11.40 13.59
N PRO A 15 2.46 -11.86 13.12
CA PRO A 15 1.39 -10.97 12.67
C PRO A 15 0.97 -10.01 13.80
N ILE A 16 0.67 -8.76 13.42
CA ILE A 16 0.25 -7.73 14.37
C ILE A 16 -1.27 -7.74 14.56
N LYS A 17 -1.72 -7.79 15.81
CA LYS A 17 -3.13 -7.56 16.15
C LYS A 17 -3.44 -6.06 16.14
N ARG A 18 -4.69 -5.71 15.77
CA ARG A 18 -5.15 -4.31 15.74
C ARG A 18 -4.87 -3.57 17.05
N GLU A 19 -5.10 -4.21 18.18
CA GLU A 19 -4.92 -3.65 19.53
C GLU A 19 -3.47 -3.28 19.84
N ASN A 20 -2.50 -3.99 19.26
CA ASN A 20 -1.06 -3.79 19.47
C ASN A 20 -0.44 -2.79 18.48
N PHE A 21 -1.15 -2.46 17.39
CA PHE A 21 -0.63 -1.58 16.33
C PHE A 21 -0.13 -0.24 16.86
N ALA A 22 -0.93 0.46 17.67
CA ALA A 22 -0.56 1.77 18.20
C ALA A 22 0.69 1.69 19.12
N THR A 23 0.87 0.58 19.83
CA THR A 23 2.04 0.36 20.68
C THR A 23 3.29 0.12 19.84
N ALA A 24 3.21 -0.75 18.81
CA ALA A 24 4.33 -0.99 17.90
C ALA A 24 4.76 0.31 17.20
N MET A 25 3.80 1.10 16.71
CA MET A 25 4.09 2.39 16.08
C MET A 25 4.77 3.38 17.03
N ARG A 26 4.34 3.46 18.30
CA ARG A 26 5.04 4.30 19.31
C ARG A 26 6.45 3.79 19.58
N ASN A 27 6.64 2.49 19.70
CA ASN A 27 7.97 1.90 19.93
C ASN A 27 8.92 2.24 18.77
N LEU A 28 8.45 2.13 17.53
CA LEU A 28 9.23 2.54 16.36
C LEU A 28 9.53 4.05 16.38
N GLN A 29 8.52 4.89 16.65
CA GLN A 29 8.70 6.35 16.67
C GLN A 29 9.71 6.80 17.72
N HIS A 30 9.82 6.10 18.87
CA HIS A 30 10.80 6.41 19.91
C HIS A 30 12.25 6.13 19.49
N VAL A 31 12.45 5.17 18.59
CA VAL A 31 13.81 4.83 18.11
C VAL A 31 14.18 5.53 16.81
N LEU A 32 13.23 6.15 16.12
CA LEU A 32 13.51 6.91 14.91
C LEU A 32 14.32 8.19 15.19
N PRO A 33 15.14 8.63 14.24
CA PRO A 33 15.78 9.94 14.29
C PRO A 33 14.74 11.06 14.42
N LYS A 34 15.09 12.11 15.17
CA LYS A 34 14.24 13.30 15.25
C LYS A 34 14.02 13.91 13.87
N GLY A 35 12.76 14.26 13.58
CA GLY A 35 12.36 14.86 12.30
C GLY A 35 12.05 13.88 11.19
N LEU A 36 12.13 12.57 11.42
CA LEU A 36 11.62 11.55 10.51
C LEU A 36 10.22 11.14 10.95
N ASN A 37 9.23 11.41 10.08
CA ASN A 37 7.82 11.12 10.34
C ASN A 37 7.40 9.81 9.67
N LEU A 38 6.50 9.07 10.35
CA LEU A 38 5.89 7.86 9.82
C LEU A 38 4.48 8.15 9.31
N TYR A 39 4.18 7.62 8.13
CA TYR A 39 2.86 7.67 7.52
C TYR A 39 2.37 6.24 7.30
N PRO A 40 1.66 5.65 8.29
CA PRO A 40 1.17 4.27 8.18
C PRO A 40 0.23 4.09 7.01
N ILE A 41 0.38 2.96 6.31
CA ILE A 41 -0.44 2.56 5.16
C ILE A 41 -0.87 1.10 5.33
N GLY A 42 -1.48 0.50 4.31
CA GLY A 42 -1.85 -0.91 4.34
C GLY A 42 -3.00 -1.23 5.31
N SER A 43 -3.01 -2.48 5.78
CA SER A 43 -4.10 -3.07 6.56
C SER A 43 -3.90 -3.03 8.07
N ALA A 44 -2.67 -2.84 8.54
CA ALA A 44 -2.36 -2.83 9.97
C ALA A 44 -3.12 -1.73 10.72
N GLY A 45 -3.67 -2.07 11.89
CA GLY A 45 -4.54 -1.19 12.65
C GLY A 45 -5.98 -1.07 12.13
N LYS A 46 -6.30 -1.63 10.96
CA LYS A 46 -7.64 -1.63 10.35
C LYS A 46 -8.27 -3.02 10.40
N LYS A 47 -7.56 -4.06 9.99
CA LYS A 47 -7.96 -5.46 10.16
C LYS A 47 -7.72 -5.94 11.57
N THR A 48 -8.37 -7.04 11.96
CA THR A 48 -8.16 -7.69 13.27
C THR A 48 -6.71 -8.14 13.44
N VAL A 49 -6.12 -8.69 12.36
CA VAL A 49 -4.73 -9.13 12.29
C VAL A 49 -4.15 -8.75 10.92
N SER A 50 -2.91 -8.28 10.89
CA SER A 50 -2.14 -8.04 9.68
C SER A 50 -0.79 -8.75 9.77
N SER A 51 -0.22 -9.18 8.64
CA SER A 51 1.08 -9.88 8.60
C SER A 51 2.24 -9.00 9.09
N ASP A 52 2.17 -7.73 8.77
CA ASP A 52 3.21 -6.72 8.94
C ASP A 52 2.61 -5.33 9.09
N ILE A 53 3.44 -4.32 9.23
CA ILE A 53 3.07 -2.91 9.21
C ILE A 53 3.80 -2.24 8.05
N ASP A 54 3.07 -1.66 7.13
CA ASP A 54 3.63 -0.80 6.09
C ASP A 54 3.58 0.67 6.53
N ALA A 55 4.65 1.42 6.28
CA ALA A 55 4.69 2.86 6.49
C ALA A 55 5.55 3.56 5.44
N LEU A 56 5.09 4.74 5.03
CA LEU A 56 5.89 5.64 4.21
C LEU A 56 6.71 6.55 5.12
N ILE A 57 7.89 6.93 4.64
CA ILE A 57 8.73 8.00 5.17
C ILE A 57 9.08 8.96 4.03
N ASP A 58 9.20 10.25 4.36
CA ASP A 58 9.55 11.25 3.36
C ASP A 58 11.03 11.15 2.99
N ALA A 59 11.32 11.12 1.70
CA ALA A 59 12.70 10.97 1.21
C ALA A 59 13.60 12.13 1.62
N ASP A 60 13.06 13.36 1.61
CA ASP A 60 13.83 14.54 2.02
C ASP A 60 14.06 14.55 3.53
N GLU A 61 13.09 14.11 4.34
CA GLU A 61 13.29 13.92 5.79
C GLU A 61 14.37 12.89 6.06
N LEU A 62 14.33 11.76 5.33
CA LEU A 62 15.34 10.70 5.45
C LEU A 62 16.74 11.21 5.07
N MET A 63 16.87 11.93 3.97
CA MET A 63 18.15 12.50 3.54
C MET A 63 18.67 13.61 4.46
N ARG A 64 17.77 14.32 5.14
CA ARG A 64 18.18 15.28 6.20
C ARG A 64 18.67 14.56 7.46
N ALA A 65 18.01 13.47 7.86
CA ALA A 65 18.40 12.68 9.04
C ALA A 65 19.69 11.91 8.79
N PHE A 66 19.91 11.43 7.56
CA PHE A 66 21.08 10.68 7.12
C PHE A 66 21.64 11.31 5.83
N PRO A 67 22.42 12.39 5.94
CA PRO A 67 22.99 13.09 4.80
C PRO A 67 23.91 12.19 3.99
N ALA A 68 23.51 11.85 2.78
CA ALA A 68 24.26 10.98 1.87
C ALA A 68 24.15 11.48 0.42
N LYS A 69 24.95 10.92 -0.46
CA LYS A 69 24.97 11.30 -1.88
C LYS A 69 23.65 10.97 -2.62
N ASP A 70 22.92 10.01 -2.12
CA ASP A 70 21.66 9.55 -2.75
C ASP A 70 20.76 8.83 -1.72
N LEU A 71 19.47 8.70 -2.06
CA LEU A 71 18.46 8.06 -1.24
C LEU A 71 18.78 6.59 -0.91
N LYS A 72 19.46 5.88 -1.82
CA LYS A 72 19.86 4.48 -1.60
C LYS A 72 20.84 4.37 -0.44
N THR A 73 21.78 5.31 -0.36
CA THR A 73 22.78 5.37 0.72
C THR A 73 22.10 5.80 2.04
N SER A 74 21.23 6.81 2.04
CA SER A 74 20.48 7.20 3.25
C SER A 74 19.62 6.06 3.81
N ARG A 75 19.02 5.23 2.95
CA ARG A 75 18.32 4.00 3.38
C ARG A 75 19.26 2.97 4.01
N LYS A 76 20.51 2.87 3.51
CA LYS A 76 21.51 2.01 4.14
C LYS A 76 21.89 2.52 5.54
N GLU A 77 22.07 3.81 5.68
CA GLU A 77 22.37 4.43 6.97
C GLU A 77 21.21 4.28 7.98
N LEU A 78 19.95 4.35 7.52
CA LEU A 78 18.79 4.04 8.36
C LEU A 78 18.79 2.57 8.81
N GLU A 79 19.11 1.63 7.93
CA GLU A 79 19.27 0.20 8.29
C GLU A 79 20.35 0.03 9.36
N ASP A 80 21.54 0.61 9.15
CA ASP A 80 22.66 0.54 10.08
C ASP A 80 22.30 1.19 11.44
N TYR A 81 21.61 2.32 11.40
CA TYR A 81 21.10 3.02 12.61
C TYR A 81 20.18 2.12 13.46
N PHE A 82 19.25 1.39 12.85
CA PHE A 82 18.39 0.46 13.60
C PHE A 82 19.21 -0.69 14.22
N LYS A 83 20.19 -1.22 13.48
CA LYS A 83 21.11 -2.25 14.02
C LYS A 83 21.89 -1.75 15.22
N ASP A 84 22.38 -0.52 15.18
CA ASP A 84 23.10 0.12 16.29
C ASP A 84 22.17 0.36 17.51
N LYS A 85 20.86 0.47 17.30
CA LYS A 85 19.84 0.49 18.38
C LYS A 85 19.47 -0.90 18.89
N GLY A 86 20.10 -1.96 18.38
CA GLY A 86 19.82 -3.34 18.79
C GLY A 86 18.58 -3.96 18.14
N LEU A 87 18.02 -3.33 17.13
CA LEU A 87 16.90 -3.87 16.36
C LEU A 87 17.42 -4.68 15.17
N PHE A 88 16.70 -5.73 14.80
CA PHE A 88 16.92 -6.34 13.50
C PHE A 88 16.49 -5.36 12.41
N ALA A 89 17.35 -5.14 11.42
CA ALA A 89 17.00 -4.41 10.22
C ALA A 89 17.68 -5.01 8.98
N ALA A 90 16.99 -4.96 7.85
CA ALA A 90 17.49 -5.38 6.55
C ALA A 90 16.83 -4.56 5.42
N ARG A 91 17.45 -4.52 4.24
CA ARG A 91 16.89 -3.85 3.07
C ARG A 91 16.59 -4.82 1.95
N THR A 92 15.43 -4.64 1.32
CA THR A 92 15.12 -5.26 0.03
C THR A 92 14.52 -4.22 -0.91
N GLY A 93 15.08 -4.09 -2.08
CA GLY A 93 14.62 -3.10 -3.07
C GLY A 93 14.62 -1.67 -2.51
N VAL A 94 13.42 -1.10 -2.38
CA VAL A 94 13.21 0.28 -1.89
C VAL A 94 12.85 0.36 -0.41
N SER A 95 12.62 -0.77 0.25
CA SER A 95 12.16 -0.86 1.64
C SER A 95 13.30 -1.12 2.61
N VAL A 96 13.19 -0.55 3.81
CA VAL A 96 13.94 -0.94 5.01
C VAL A 96 12.98 -1.69 5.93
N HIS A 97 13.26 -2.96 6.19
CA HIS A 97 12.48 -3.81 7.08
C HIS A 97 13.09 -3.76 8.47
N VAL A 98 12.29 -3.53 9.49
CA VAL A 98 12.74 -3.47 10.88
C VAL A 98 11.85 -4.30 11.79
N GLY A 99 12.48 -5.05 12.73
CA GLY A 99 11.76 -5.79 13.76
C GLY A 99 11.44 -4.88 14.94
N VAL A 100 10.15 -4.68 15.22
CA VAL A 100 9.67 -3.75 16.24
C VAL A 100 8.88 -4.50 17.33
N PRO A 101 9.16 -4.29 18.64
CA PRO A 101 8.37 -4.87 19.71
C PRO A 101 6.90 -4.47 19.62
N THR A 102 6.00 -5.47 19.71
CA THR A 102 4.55 -5.23 19.66
C THR A 102 3.96 -4.69 20.97
N GLY A 103 4.71 -4.85 22.07
CA GLY A 103 4.24 -4.62 23.44
C GLY A 103 3.48 -5.80 24.04
N ALA A 104 3.33 -6.91 23.32
CA ALA A 104 2.75 -8.16 23.82
C ALA A 104 3.89 -9.15 24.09
N GLY A 105 4.35 -9.20 25.34
CA GLY A 105 5.48 -10.06 25.73
C GLY A 105 6.76 -9.73 24.94
N ASN A 106 7.37 -10.76 24.36
CA ASN A 106 8.59 -10.65 23.54
C ASN A 106 8.29 -10.64 22.04
N ASP A 107 7.03 -10.50 21.64
CA ASP A 107 6.63 -10.53 20.25
C ASP A 107 7.17 -9.31 19.49
N ILE A 108 7.68 -9.56 18.29
CA ILE A 108 8.12 -8.53 17.35
C ILE A 108 7.29 -8.60 16.08
N VAL A 109 7.01 -7.47 15.47
CA VAL A 109 6.38 -7.36 14.16
C VAL A 109 7.37 -6.80 13.14
N GLN A 110 7.27 -7.23 11.89
CA GLN A 110 7.97 -6.59 10.79
C GLN A 110 7.29 -5.26 10.46
N VAL A 111 8.09 -4.19 10.36
CA VAL A 111 7.65 -2.90 9.82
C VAL A 111 8.45 -2.60 8.56
N ASP A 112 7.74 -2.32 7.48
CA ASP A 112 8.29 -2.01 6.16
C ASP A 112 8.27 -0.51 5.92
N LEU A 113 9.44 0.11 5.93
CA LEU A 113 9.61 1.55 5.73
C LEU A 113 10.00 1.82 4.28
N MET A 114 9.10 2.52 3.56
CA MET A 114 9.31 2.89 2.16
C MET A 114 9.55 4.39 2.03
N ALA A 115 10.74 4.78 1.60
CA ALA A 115 11.06 6.18 1.37
C ALA A 115 10.52 6.65 0.02
N VAL A 116 9.65 7.68 0.05
CA VAL A 116 8.96 8.26 -1.10
C VAL A 116 9.12 9.77 -1.14
N GLU A 117 8.96 10.37 -2.30
CA GLU A 117 9.21 11.79 -2.55
C GLU A 117 8.31 12.74 -1.71
N ASN A 118 7.06 12.35 -1.46
CA ASN A 118 6.14 13.06 -0.57
C ASN A 118 5.23 12.03 0.11
N ALA A 119 5.62 11.62 1.30
CA ALA A 119 4.92 10.57 2.03
C ALA A 119 3.50 10.97 2.46
N ARG A 120 3.30 12.24 2.80
CA ARG A 120 1.99 12.78 3.20
C ARG A 120 0.99 12.70 2.05
N ASP A 121 1.39 13.13 0.85
CA ASP A 121 0.52 13.12 -0.33
C ASP A 121 0.32 11.68 -0.87
N ALA A 122 1.31 10.80 -0.73
CA ALA A 122 1.22 9.40 -1.14
C ALA A 122 0.36 8.54 -0.19
N GLN A 123 0.33 8.84 1.12
CA GLN A 123 -0.40 8.04 2.11
C GLN A 123 -1.87 7.79 1.75
N PRO A 124 -2.68 8.78 1.31
CA PRO A 124 -4.06 8.54 0.92
C PRO A 124 -4.21 7.53 -0.21
N LEU A 125 -3.27 7.46 -1.16
CA LEU A 125 -3.32 6.52 -2.27
C LEU A 125 -3.23 5.05 -1.82
N HIS A 126 -2.60 4.79 -0.67
CA HIS A 126 -2.45 3.47 -0.06
C HIS A 126 -3.46 3.19 1.07
N THR A 127 -4.40 4.11 1.30
CA THR A 127 -5.45 3.92 2.30
C THR A 127 -6.70 3.36 1.63
N HIS A 128 -7.13 2.16 2.03
CA HIS A 128 -8.29 1.47 1.49
C HIS A 128 -9.32 1.18 2.59
N ASP A 129 -10.56 0.90 2.17
CA ASP A 129 -11.64 0.47 3.06
C ASP A 129 -11.56 -1.05 3.19
N TYR A 130 -11.04 -1.52 4.31
CA TYR A 130 -10.98 -2.94 4.61
C TYR A 130 -12.31 -3.40 5.21
N ASP A 131 -13.23 -3.84 4.37
CA ASP A 131 -14.56 -4.32 4.73
C ASP A 131 -14.60 -5.83 5.00
N SER A 132 -13.50 -6.53 4.76
CA SER A 132 -13.31 -7.94 5.09
C SER A 132 -11.86 -8.26 5.48
N GLU A 133 -11.68 -9.35 6.24
CA GLU A 133 -10.35 -9.81 6.63
C GLU A 133 -9.55 -10.38 5.43
N GLU A 134 -10.23 -10.85 4.39
CA GLU A 134 -9.62 -11.40 3.18
C GLU A 134 -9.15 -10.33 2.19
N MET A 135 -9.68 -9.10 2.28
CA MET A 135 -9.33 -8.03 1.36
C MET A 135 -7.87 -7.60 1.50
N SER A 136 -7.19 -7.45 0.37
CA SER A 136 -5.83 -6.92 0.26
C SER A 136 -5.82 -5.54 -0.39
N GLY A 137 -5.05 -4.60 0.18
CA GLY A 137 -4.81 -3.29 -0.44
C GLY A 137 -4.13 -3.43 -1.81
N GLY A 138 -3.26 -4.43 -1.98
CA GLY A 138 -2.62 -4.75 -3.25
C GLY A 138 -3.63 -5.10 -4.35
N THR A 139 -4.72 -5.82 -4.01
CA THR A 139 -5.82 -6.10 -4.96
C THR A 139 -6.45 -4.80 -5.47
N VAL A 140 -6.78 -3.88 -4.58
CA VAL A 140 -7.37 -2.59 -4.95
C VAL A 140 -6.42 -1.82 -5.87
N GLN A 141 -5.13 -1.75 -5.54
CA GLN A 141 -4.12 -1.08 -6.37
C GLN A 141 -3.99 -1.68 -7.77
N ARG A 142 -4.08 -3.01 -7.89
CA ARG A 142 -4.07 -3.69 -9.19
C ARG A 142 -5.31 -3.38 -10.02
N ILE A 143 -6.50 -3.34 -9.41
CA ILE A 143 -7.73 -2.94 -10.10
C ILE A 143 -7.60 -1.50 -10.61
N TRP A 144 -7.07 -0.58 -9.81
CA TRP A 144 -6.82 0.80 -10.26
C TRP A 144 -5.85 0.85 -11.43
N ALA A 145 -4.77 0.07 -11.38
CA ALA A 145 -3.78 0.01 -12.45
C ALA A 145 -4.39 -0.52 -13.76
N ASP A 146 -5.25 -1.55 -13.68
CA ASP A 146 -5.96 -2.06 -14.85
C ASP A 146 -6.96 -1.04 -15.41
N LEU A 147 -7.71 -0.37 -14.54
CA LEU A 147 -8.62 0.71 -14.94
C LEU A 147 -7.85 1.87 -15.60
N ALA A 148 -6.67 2.22 -15.10
CA ALA A 148 -5.80 3.21 -15.74
C ALA A 148 -5.41 2.76 -17.15
N ASN A 149 -5.02 1.49 -17.32
CA ASN A 149 -4.70 0.94 -18.65
C ASN A 149 -5.89 0.94 -19.63
N LEU A 150 -7.13 0.82 -19.12
CA LEU A 150 -8.36 0.86 -19.92
C LEU A 150 -8.86 2.29 -20.21
N SER A 151 -8.33 3.28 -19.50
CA SER A 151 -8.79 4.67 -19.59
C SER A 151 -7.97 5.45 -20.61
N ARG A 152 -8.62 6.48 -21.20
CA ARG A 152 -8.01 7.43 -22.14
C ARG A 152 -8.39 8.84 -21.71
N VAL A 153 -7.48 9.76 -21.86
CA VAL A 153 -7.68 11.19 -21.64
C VAL A 153 -7.17 11.92 -22.89
N ALA A 154 -7.80 13.01 -23.27
CA ALA A 154 -7.39 13.77 -24.44
C ALA A 154 -5.89 14.11 -24.39
N GLY A 155 -5.15 13.69 -25.41
CA GLY A 155 -3.70 13.87 -25.49
C GLY A 155 -2.86 12.82 -24.72
N HIS A 156 -3.47 11.85 -24.04
CA HIS A 156 -2.78 10.86 -23.21
C HIS A 156 -3.38 9.46 -23.42
N ASP A 157 -2.75 8.67 -24.28
CA ASP A 157 -3.27 7.35 -24.67
C ASP A 157 -2.87 6.21 -23.72
N ARG A 158 -1.83 6.41 -22.92
CA ARG A 158 -1.27 5.38 -22.06
C ARG A 158 -1.12 5.88 -20.63
N LEU A 159 -2.09 5.51 -19.79
CA LEU A 159 -2.09 5.90 -18.39
C LEU A 159 -1.39 4.85 -17.52
N MET A 160 -0.82 5.28 -16.41
CA MET A 160 -0.18 4.44 -15.43
C MET A 160 -0.45 4.97 -14.02
N LEU A 161 -0.87 4.07 -13.13
CA LEU A 161 -0.90 4.40 -11.71
C LEU A 161 0.52 4.33 -11.15
N SER A 162 1.02 5.46 -10.68
CA SER A 162 2.22 5.52 -9.85
C SER A 162 1.81 5.40 -8.39
N PRO A 163 2.31 4.41 -7.63
CA PRO A 163 1.89 4.20 -6.25
C PRO A 163 2.19 5.39 -5.33
N TYR A 164 3.10 6.28 -5.72
CA TYR A 164 3.56 7.39 -4.88
C TYR A 164 3.25 8.78 -5.44
N LYS A 165 2.88 8.89 -6.71
CA LYS A 165 2.62 10.18 -7.38
C LYS A 165 1.16 10.34 -7.77
N GLY A 166 0.42 9.25 -7.96
CA GLY A 166 -0.94 9.26 -8.50
C GLY A 166 -1.00 8.75 -9.93
N LEU A 167 -1.93 9.26 -10.71
CA LEU A 167 -2.12 8.87 -12.10
C LEU A 167 -1.24 9.72 -13.01
N VAL A 168 -0.42 9.07 -13.80
CA VAL A 168 0.51 9.73 -14.74
C VAL A 168 0.35 9.20 -16.15
N ASP A 169 0.69 10.00 -17.13
CA ASP A 169 0.94 9.51 -18.47
C ASP A 169 2.18 8.63 -18.48
N ARG A 170 2.09 7.45 -19.11
CA ARG A 170 3.18 6.47 -19.10
C ARG A 170 4.39 6.94 -19.90
N ASP A 171 4.17 7.68 -20.99
CA ASP A 171 5.20 8.06 -21.94
C ASP A 171 5.84 9.39 -21.54
N THR A 172 5.06 10.41 -21.26
CA THR A 172 5.54 11.76 -20.91
C THR A 172 5.91 11.91 -19.43
N LYS A 173 5.40 11.00 -18.55
CA LYS A 173 5.48 11.10 -17.07
C LYS A 173 4.74 12.29 -16.48
N GLU A 174 3.92 12.96 -17.27
CA GLU A 174 3.06 14.05 -16.81
C GLU A 174 2.07 13.56 -15.74
N LEU A 175 1.93 14.33 -14.67
CA LEU A 175 0.98 14.04 -13.58
C LEU A 175 -0.41 14.51 -13.99
N LEU A 176 -1.35 13.58 -14.11
CA LEU A 176 -2.73 13.85 -14.51
C LEU A 176 -3.69 13.98 -13.33
N ALA A 177 -3.45 13.22 -12.26
CA ALA A 177 -4.18 13.34 -11.00
C ALA A 177 -3.33 12.83 -9.83
N LYS A 178 -3.24 13.62 -8.75
CA LYS A 178 -2.46 13.26 -7.55
C LYS A 178 -3.32 12.73 -6.41
N ASP A 179 -4.60 12.98 -6.41
CA ASP A 179 -5.54 12.59 -5.36
C ASP A 179 -6.57 11.58 -5.88
N LYS A 180 -7.23 10.90 -4.93
CA LYS A 180 -8.19 9.85 -5.26
C LYS A 180 -9.40 10.33 -6.04
N ASP A 181 -9.88 11.55 -5.80
CA ASP A 181 -11.04 12.09 -6.54
C ASP A 181 -10.69 12.33 -8.00
N GLY A 182 -9.55 12.93 -8.28
CA GLY A 182 -9.06 13.11 -9.65
C GLY A 182 -8.81 11.78 -10.35
N ILE A 183 -8.19 10.82 -9.64
CA ILE A 183 -7.96 9.47 -10.16
C ILE A 183 -9.30 8.79 -10.47
N ALA A 184 -10.26 8.79 -9.54
CA ALA A 184 -11.58 8.17 -9.74
C ALA A 184 -12.29 8.71 -10.98
N LYS A 185 -12.30 10.04 -11.15
CA LYS A 185 -12.93 10.70 -12.32
C LYS A 185 -12.32 10.23 -13.64
N ILE A 186 -11.04 9.97 -13.68
CA ILE A 186 -10.34 9.53 -14.89
C ILE A 186 -10.53 8.02 -15.12
N ILE A 187 -10.24 7.18 -14.10
CA ILE A 187 -10.20 5.73 -14.33
C ILE A 187 -11.57 5.06 -14.24
N ILE A 188 -12.52 5.60 -13.47
CA ILE A 188 -13.91 5.13 -13.44
C ILE A 188 -14.75 5.96 -14.41
N GLY A 189 -14.94 7.25 -14.08
CA GLY A 189 -15.77 8.18 -14.88
C GLY A 189 -16.03 9.49 -14.14
N PRO A 190 -16.58 10.52 -14.83
CA PRO A 190 -16.61 11.91 -14.37
C PRO A 190 -17.41 12.17 -13.08
N THR A 191 -18.33 11.27 -12.72
CA THR A 191 -19.14 11.36 -11.49
C THR A 191 -18.53 10.59 -10.31
N ALA A 192 -17.46 9.80 -10.54
CA ALA A 192 -16.84 9.00 -9.51
C ALA A 192 -16.05 9.85 -8.51
N THR A 193 -15.93 9.34 -7.30
CA THR A 193 -15.30 9.98 -6.15
C THR A 193 -14.22 9.07 -5.53
N ALA A 194 -13.43 9.61 -4.63
CA ALA A 194 -12.45 8.85 -3.85
C ALA A 194 -13.07 7.64 -3.12
N SER A 195 -14.33 7.77 -2.67
CA SER A 195 -15.06 6.68 -2.00
C SER A 195 -15.26 5.47 -2.90
N ASP A 196 -15.47 5.68 -4.20
CA ASP A 196 -15.70 4.61 -5.18
C ASP A 196 -14.45 3.76 -5.42
N LEU A 197 -13.28 4.29 -5.08
CA LEU A 197 -11.99 3.59 -5.13
C LEU A 197 -11.63 2.83 -3.85
N GLY A 198 -12.47 2.87 -2.82
CA GLY A 198 -12.16 2.39 -1.48
C GLY A 198 -11.91 0.90 -1.37
N ASN A 199 -12.70 0.09 -2.07
CA ASN A 199 -12.60 -1.36 -2.11
C ASN A 199 -13.14 -1.96 -3.42
N PRO A 200 -12.91 -3.27 -3.69
CA PRO A 200 -13.35 -3.91 -4.94
C PRO A 200 -14.85 -3.83 -5.18
N THR A 201 -15.68 -4.00 -4.17
CA THR A 201 -17.14 -3.95 -4.28
C THR A 201 -17.63 -2.55 -4.68
N LYS A 202 -17.06 -1.51 -4.07
CA LYS A 202 -17.38 -0.11 -4.42
C LYS A 202 -16.98 0.20 -5.86
N ILE A 203 -15.78 -0.23 -6.26
CA ILE A 203 -15.30 -0.07 -7.64
C ILE A 203 -16.27 -0.72 -8.63
N LEU A 204 -16.64 -1.99 -8.42
CA LEU A 204 -17.59 -2.69 -9.30
C LEU A 204 -18.93 -1.97 -9.36
N ASN A 205 -19.46 -1.51 -8.23
CA ASN A 205 -20.74 -0.79 -8.22
C ASN A 205 -20.65 0.51 -9.02
N ALA A 206 -19.59 1.27 -8.88
CA ALA A 206 -19.38 2.51 -9.66
C ALA A 206 -19.22 2.23 -11.16
N LEU A 207 -18.63 1.07 -11.53
CA LEU A 207 -18.43 0.68 -12.93
C LEU A 207 -19.71 0.23 -13.65
N LYS A 208 -20.81 -0.07 -12.95
CA LYS A 208 -22.08 -0.54 -13.59
C LYS A 208 -22.60 0.38 -14.69
N GLN A 209 -22.31 1.67 -14.60
CA GLN A 209 -22.66 2.65 -15.64
C GLN A 209 -21.66 2.72 -16.82
N TYR A 210 -20.56 1.94 -16.77
CA TYR A 210 -19.52 1.87 -17.79
C TYR A 210 -19.30 0.41 -18.23
N PRO A 211 -20.15 -0.14 -19.12
CA PRO A 211 -20.24 -1.57 -19.40
C PRO A 211 -18.93 -2.24 -19.81
N GLU A 212 -18.12 -1.58 -20.63
CA GLU A 212 -16.84 -2.13 -21.10
C GLU A 212 -15.83 -2.28 -19.95
N LYS A 213 -15.67 -1.24 -19.11
CA LYS A 213 -14.79 -1.29 -17.94
C LYS A 213 -15.31 -2.29 -16.91
N TYR A 214 -16.65 -2.31 -16.70
CA TYR A 214 -17.29 -3.25 -15.79
C TYR A 214 -17.00 -4.69 -16.19
N ALA A 215 -17.24 -5.06 -17.46
CA ALA A 215 -16.97 -6.41 -17.95
C ALA A 215 -15.51 -6.79 -17.79
N ALA A 216 -14.59 -5.93 -18.22
CA ALA A 216 -13.15 -6.22 -18.14
C ALA A 216 -12.64 -6.45 -16.69
N ILE A 217 -13.12 -5.66 -15.74
CA ILE A 217 -12.75 -5.82 -14.33
C ILE A 217 -13.46 -7.02 -13.70
N LYS A 218 -14.77 -7.18 -13.99
CA LYS A 218 -15.56 -8.30 -13.47
C LYS A 218 -14.97 -9.65 -13.90
N ASP A 219 -14.71 -9.84 -15.19
CA ASP A 219 -14.20 -11.09 -15.71
C ASP A 219 -12.81 -11.44 -15.14
N LYS A 220 -11.97 -10.44 -14.93
CA LYS A 220 -10.63 -10.63 -14.41
C LYS A 220 -10.57 -10.91 -12.91
N TYR A 221 -11.33 -10.16 -12.11
CA TYR A 221 -11.22 -10.20 -10.65
C TYR A 221 -12.38 -10.89 -9.95
N PHE A 222 -13.50 -11.10 -10.65
CA PHE A 222 -14.76 -11.57 -10.08
C PHE A 222 -15.44 -12.61 -10.98
N PRO A 223 -14.76 -13.73 -11.29
CA PRO A 223 -15.31 -14.74 -12.19
C PRO A 223 -16.64 -15.30 -11.66
N GLU A 224 -17.60 -15.52 -12.54
CA GLU A 224 -19.02 -15.87 -12.26
C GLU A 224 -19.23 -17.18 -11.46
N THR A 225 -18.21 -18.00 -11.29
CA THR A 225 -18.29 -19.27 -10.56
C THR A 225 -18.43 -19.12 -9.04
N VAL A 226 -18.41 -17.89 -8.54
CA VAL A 226 -18.43 -17.62 -7.08
C VAL A 226 -19.35 -16.44 -6.77
N ALA A 227 -20.23 -16.60 -5.77
CA ALA A 227 -21.12 -15.53 -5.33
C ALA A 227 -20.31 -14.29 -4.90
N GLU A 228 -20.63 -13.13 -5.51
CA GLU A 228 -20.00 -11.84 -5.23
C GLU A 228 -20.07 -11.53 -3.72
N GLY A 229 -18.93 -11.12 -3.13
CA GLY A 229 -18.82 -10.82 -1.70
C GLY A 229 -18.70 -12.04 -0.78
N SER A 230 -18.71 -13.25 -1.31
CA SER A 230 -18.50 -14.45 -0.50
C SER A 230 -17.01 -14.60 -0.11
N ARG A 231 -16.75 -15.36 0.98
CA ARG A 231 -15.38 -15.69 1.40
C ARG A 231 -14.58 -16.41 0.31
N GLU A 232 -15.26 -17.25 -0.48
CA GLU A 232 -14.68 -17.95 -1.61
C GLU A 232 -14.34 -16.99 -2.75
N TRP A 233 -15.16 -15.96 -2.98
CA TRP A 233 -14.94 -14.92 -3.95
C TRP A 233 -13.64 -14.14 -3.65
N PHE A 234 -13.44 -13.68 -2.41
CA PHE A 234 -12.19 -13.03 -2.02
C PHE A 234 -10.99 -13.96 -2.16
N ARG A 235 -11.09 -15.24 -1.77
CA ARG A 235 -10.02 -16.20 -1.90
C ARG A 235 -9.62 -16.44 -3.36
N LYS A 236 -10.58 -16.66 -4.26
CA LYS A 236 -10.29 -16.86 -5.70
C LYS A 236 -9.72 -15.61 -6.34
N THR A 237 -10.19 -14.43 -5.96
CA THR A 237 -9.61 -13.16 -6.41
C THR A 237 -8.14 -13.05 -5.98
N MET A 238 -7.80 -13.45 -4.76
CA MET A 238 -6.43 -13.47 -4.27
C MET A 238 -5.56 -14.52 -4.97
N ASP A 239 -6.10 -15.69 -5.31
CA ASP A 239 -5.36 -16.76 -6.00
C ASP A 239 -5.06 -16.42 -7.48
N LEU A 240 -5.91 -15.63 -8.13
CA LEU A 240 -5.67 -15.11 -9.49
C LEU A 240 -4.58 -14.01 -9.53
N LEU A 241 -4.16 -13.51 -8.38
CA LEU A 241 -3.21 -12.42 -8.24
C LEU A 241 -1.80 -12.87 -7.82
N LYS A 242 -1.62 -14.19 -7.64
CA LYS A 242 -0.30 -14.84 -7.42
C LYS A 242 0.39 -15.12 -8.74
#